data_3fa997effc6257c5d0f8c708460b3c07
#
_entry.id   3fa997effc6257c5d0f8c708460b3c07
#
_cell.length_a   1.000
_cell.length_b   1.000
_cell.length_c   1.000
_cell.angle_alpha   90.00
_cell.angle_beta   90.00
_cell.angle_gamma   90.00
#
_symmetry.space_group_name_H-M   'P 1'
#
loop_
_entity.id
_entity.type
_entity.pdbx_description
1 polymer ?
#
loop_
_entity_poly.entity_id
_entity_poly.type
_entity_poly.pdbx_seq_one_letter_code
_entity_poly.pdbx_strand_id
1 'polypeptide(L)'
;DAAEEVPAYEGGESEEQQADSHEDSAEAAAEPARRHEKISILPNTELLEVAGENGLTYARWRNTQTNEESEYRSENGETFGVFVFAGYEPATDLVKSLVELNEQGYIVTDTSQKTNVEGVYAAGDVCIKPLRQVVTATSDGALAATELEKYVAAMQRKTGLRADAPSVKQSETTVTVDTHESEGSDELFTKEMRRQLDTVFTRMKQPLLLKLYLDKRPISAELESFISALVAISDKLELEVCDRQAQETFAPCVEVCLADGTPTGLAFHGVPSGHEFSSFILGLYNAAGPGQAIDEDTKRQIEAITEAVDMKIVVTLSCTMCPDLVVAAQRIAAENPCVTAQVYDIRHFENLKDQYNVMSVPCLVVNNSHVSFGKKNIQQVLELIGV
;
A
#
# COMPACT_ATOMS: atom_id res chain seq x y z
N ASP A 1 -30.08 -18.04 35.52
CA ASP A 1 -30.38 -16.97 36.45
C ASP A 1 -29.15 -16.57 37.25
N ALA A 2 -28.33 -15.74 36.73
CA ALA A 2 -27.46 -14.76 37.39
C ALA A 2 -26.76 -14.00 36.29
N ALA A 3 -27.25 -12.78 35.98
CA ALA A 3 -26.53 -11.81 35.16
C ALA A 3 -25.39 -11.24 36.04
N GLU A 4 -24.15 -11.48 35.66
CA GLU A 4 -23.00 -10.75 36.18
C GLU A 4 -22.96 -9.37 35.54
N GLU A 5 -23.20 -8.35 36.35
CA GLU A 5 -22.98 -6.96 35.97
C GLU A 5 -21.48 -6.70 35.78
N VAL A 6 -21.09 -6.31 34.57
CA VAL A 6 -19.75 -5.79 34.26
C VAL A 6 -19.68 -4.36 34.80
N PRO A 7 -18.70 -3.99 35.67
CA PRO A 7 -18.60 -2.64 36.19
C PRO A 7 -18.24 -1.65 35.08
N ALA A 8 -18.96 -0.52 35.08
CA ALA A 8 -18.66 0.62 34.20
C ALA A 8 -17.26 1.18 34.49
N TYR A 9 -16.48 1.36 33.45
CA TYR A 9 -15.17 1.98 33.50
C TYR A 9 -15.37 3.50 33.64
N GLU A 10 -15.29 4.00 34.89
CA GLU A 10 -15.15 5.44 35.16
C GLU A 10 -13.67 5.80 35.02
N GLY A 11 -13.27 6.28 33.84
CA GLY A 11 -11.93 6.75 33.53
C GLY A 11 -11.94 8.21 33.09
N GLY A 12 -12.11 9.10 34.05
CA GLY A 12 -11.77 10.51 33.92
C GLY A 12 -10.49 10.78 34.70
N GLU A 13 -9.31 10.54 34.11
CA GLU A 13 -8.07 11.14 34.61
C GLU A 13 -8.06 12.61 34.23
N SER A 14 -7.83 13.50 35.20
CA SER A 14 -7.82 14.95 35.02
C SER A 14 -6.64 15.36 34.11
N GLU A 15 -6.82 16.42 33.30
CA GLU A 15 -5.80 16.96 32.40
C GLU A 15 -4.46 17.30 33.09
N GLU A 16 -4.45 17.57 34.39
CA GLU A 16 -3.24 17.75 35.21
C GLU A 16 -2.40 16.46 35.33
N GLN A 17 -3.01 15.27 35.38
CA GLN A 17 -2.26 13.99 35.45
C GLN A 17 -1.65 13.60 34.10
N GLN A 18 -2.21 14.03 32.97
CA GLN A 18 -1.61 13.82 31.65
C GLN A 18 -0.42 14.75 31.38
N ALA A 19 -0.42 15.97 31.88
CA ALA A 19 0.70 16.90 31.77
C ALA A 19 1.93 16.40 32.57
N ASP A 20 1.75 15.94 33.79
CA ASP A 20 2.84 15.40 34.63
C ASP A 20 3.48 14.13 34.01
N SER A 21 2.69 13.24 33.41
CA SER A 21 3.23 12.02 32.77
C SER A 21 4.03 12.30 31.49
N HIS A 22 3.76 13.41 30.80
CA HIS A 22 4.52 13.84 29.63
C HIS A 22 5.85 14.52 29.99
N GLU A 23 5.92 15.28 31.07
CA GLU A 23 7.17 15.87 31.59
C GLU A 23 8.13 14.79 32.08
N ASP A 24 7.67 13.82 32.84
CA ASP A 24 8.48 12.68 33.32
C ASP A 24 9.04 11.84 32.16
N SER A 25 8.27 11.62 31.11
CA SER A 25 8.72 10.88 29.92
C SER A 25 9.72 11.63 29.08
N ALA A 26 9.59 12.95 28.97
CA ALA A 26 10.51 13.80 28.23
C ALA A 26 11.86 13.93 28.97
N GLU A 27 11.85 14.03 30.28
CA GLU A 27 13.05 14.09 31.11
C GLU A 27 13.83 12.76 31.11
N ALA A 28 13.12 11.64 31.18
CA ALA A 28 13.69 10.29 31.03
C ALA A 28 14.33 10.07 29.67
N ALA A 29 13.78 10.61 28.58
CA ALA A 29 14.35 10.53 27.24
C ALA A 29 15.56 11.47 27.05
N ALA A 30 15.62 12.60 27.75
CA ALA A 30 16.71 13.57 27.66
C ALA A 30 18.00 13.09 28.38
N GLU A 31 17.90 12.28 29.41
CA GLU A 31 19.03 11.82 30.20
C GLU A 31 20.07 11.00 29.41
N PRO A 32 19.72 10.04 28.54
CA PRO A 32 20.68 9.39 27.65
C PRO A 32 21.36 10.35 26.68
N ALA A 33 20.62 11.34 26.15
CA ALA A 33 21.16 12.33 25.24
C ALA A 33 22.21 13.23 25.92
N ARG A 34 21.98 13.64 27.18
CA ARG A 34 22.93 14.44 27.97
C ARG A 34 24.27 13.72 28.24
N ARG A 35 24.27 12.38 28.21
CA ARG A 35 25.47 11.56 28.47
C ARG A 35 26.22 11.18 27.18
N HIS A 36 25.66 11.48 26.03
CA HIS A 36 26.27 11.05 24.75
C HIS A 36 27.27 12.08 24.27
N GLU A 37 28.52 11.64 24.02
CA GLU A 37 29.66 12.50 23.67
C GLU A 37 29.47 13.38 22.43
N LYS A 38 28.59 12.93 21.48
CA LYS A 38 28.31 13.63 20.21
C LYS A 38 27.06 14.49 20.24
N ILE A 39 26.39 14.60 21.39
CA ILE A 39 25.15 15.36 21.52
C ILE A 39 25.38 16.52 22.47
N SER A 40 25.08 17.74 21.99
CA SER A 40 25.07 18.95 22.81
C SER A 40 23.65 19.46 22.93
N ILE A 41 23.17 19.62 24.17
CA ILE A 41 21.85 20.18 24.45
C ILE A 41 22.03 21.66 24.80
N LEU A 42 21.35 22.53 24.07
CA LEU A 42 21.37 23.97 24.26
C LEU A 42 20.00 24.43 24.82
N PRO A 43 19.82 24.46 26.13
CA PRO A 43 18.55 24.90 26.73
C PRO A 43 18.33 26.39 26.48
N ASN A 44 17.07 26.83 26.54
CA ASN A 44 16.70 28.25 26.36
C ASN A 44 17.26 28.88 25.07
N THR A 45 17.23 28.10 23.97
CA THR A 45 17.86 28.48 22.70
C THR A 45 16.82 28.59 21.61
N GLU A 46 16.79 29.70 20.92
CA GLU A 46 15.96 29.98 19.76
C GLU A 46 16.83 29.96 18.49
N LEU A 47 16.44 29.19 17.49
CA LEU A 47 17.09 29.18 16.18
C LEU A 47 16.64 30.41 15.40
N LEU A 48 17.58 31.28 15.01
CA LEU A 48 17.30 32.54 14.32
C LEU A 48 17.41 32.43 12.80
N GLU A 49 18.42 31.67 12.33
CA GLU A 49 18.72 31.59 10.91
C GLU A 49 19.43 30.29 10.58
N VAL A 50 19.12 29.75 9.39
CA VAL A 50 19.89 28.70 8.72
C VAL A 50 20.10 29.08 7.26
N ALA A 51 21.29 28.80 6.72
CA ALA A 51 21.63 29.17 5.34
C ALA A 51 22.58 28.15 4.69
N GLY A 52 22.61 28.15 3.34
CA GLY A 52 23.50 27.35 2.50
C GLY A 52 23.00 27.31 1.07
N GLU A 53 23.86 27.10 0.08
CA GLU A 53 23.48 27.08 -1.35
C GLU A 53 22.99 25.70 -1.81
N ASN A 54 23.75 24.62 -1.55
CA ASN A 54 23.41 23.25 -1.94
C ASN A 54 23.13 22.33 -0.76
N GLY A 55 22.84 22.89 0.40
CA GLY A 55 22.61 22.26 1.69
C GLY A 55 22.97 23.24 2.79
N LEU A 56 22.50 22.99 4.03
CA LEU A 56 22.75 23.90 5.14
C LEU A 56 24.21 23.82 5.56
N THR A 57 24.87 24.97 5.61
CA THR A 57 26.25 25.11 6.04
C THR A 57 26.43 26.14 7.17
N TYR A 58 25.34 26.83 7.51
CA TYR A 58 25.32 27.90 8.51
C TYR A 58 24.08 27.81 9.36
N ALA A 59 24.22 28.02 10.67
CA ALA A 59 23.12 28.22 11.61
C ALA A 59 23.50 29.28 12.64
N ARG A 60 22.53 30.10 13.06
CA ARG A 60 22.64 31.10 14.10
C ARG A 60 21.49 30.96 15.09
N TRP A 61 21.81 31.01 16.36
CA TRP A 61 20.84 30.89 17.45
C TRP A 61 21.12 31.88 18.55
N ARG A 62 20.12 32.13 19.38
CA ARG A 62 20.17 33.03 20.50
C ARG A 62 19.70 32.33 21.77
N ASN A 63 20.41 32.56 22.87
CA ASN A 63 19.92 32.17 24.18
C ASN A 63 18.85 33.17 24.63
N THR A 64 17.64 32.68 24.92
CA THR A 64 16.47 33.54 25.24
C THR A 64 16.56 34.18 26.63
N GLN A 65 17.43 33.68 27.51
CA GLN A 65 17.65 34.25 28.86
C GLN A 65 18.76 35.30 28.89
N THR A 66 19.87 35.03 28.20
CA THR A 66 21.06 35.90 28.19
C THR A 66 21.08 36.86 27.00
N ASN A 67 20.23 36.64 25.97
CA ASN A 67 20.27 37.31 24.67
C ASN A 67 21.62 37.18 23.92
N GLU A 68 22.47 36.26 24.31
CA GLU A 68 23.72 35.99 23.65
C GLU A 68 23.49 35.19 22.35
N GLU A 69 24.05 35.68 21.24
CA GLU A 69 23.97 34.99 19.95
C GLU A 69 25.24 34.17 19.71
N SER A 70 25.05 33.00 19.10
CA SER A 70 26.10 32.11 18.69
C SER A 70 25.84 31.62 17.27
N GLU A 71 26.89 31.26 16.54
CA GLU A 71 26.78 30.73 15.20
C GLU A 71 27.59 29.46 15.00
N TYR A 72 27.18 28.65 14.05
CA TYR A 72 27.89 27.48 13.57
C TYR A 72 28.07 27.58 12.06
N ARG A 73 29.26 27.29 11.59
CA ARG A 73 29.58 27.11 10.17
C ARG A 73 30.25 25.76 9.99
N SER A 74 29.72 24.99 9.05
CA SER A 74 30.37 23.72 8.69
C SER A 74 31.73 23.96 8.04
N GLU A 75 32.67 23.09 8.31
CA GLU A 75 34.01 23.11 7.72
C GLU A 75 34.03 22.30 6.41
N ASN A 76 34.97 22.64 5.52
CA ASN A 76 35.29 21.85 4.31
C ASN A 76 34.15 21.60 3.33
N GLY A 77 33.07 22.42 3.37
CA GLY A 77 31.90 22.23 2.46
C GLY A 77 30.97 21.10 2.89
N GLU A 78 31.10 20.58 4.10
CA GLU A 78 30.15 19.65 4.69
C GLU A 78 28.80 20.32 4.92
N THR A 79 27.71 19.55 4.85
CA THR A 79 26.36 20.04 5.08
C THR A 79 25.74 19.35 6.29
N PHE A 80 24.78 20.00 6.94
CA PHE A 80 24.02 19.43 8.06
C PHE A 80 22.51 19.52 7.81
N GLY A 81 21.72 18.76 8.58
CA GLY A 81 20.27 18.80 8.56
C GLY A 81 19.71 19.50 9.80
N VAL A 82 18.57 20.18 9.66
CA VAL A 82 17.81 20.71 10.78
C VAL A 82 16.46 20.03 10.84
N PHE A 83 16.12 19.45 11.98
CA PHE A 83 14.83 18.85 12.25
C PHE A 83 14.08 19.72 13.25
N VAL A 84 12.85 20.12 12.91
CA VAL A 84 11.99 20.96 13.74
C VAL A 84 10.92 20.10 14.39
N PHE A 85 10.89 20.05 15.71
CA PHE A 85 9.91 19.32 16.51
C PHE A 85 9.20 20.29 17.49
N ALA A 86 8.67 21.39 16.97
CA ALA A 86 8.06 22.45 17.76
C ALA A 86 6.54 22.26 18.01
N GLY A 87 6.02 21.03 17.80
CA GLY A 87 4.60 20.72 17.89
C GLY A 87 3.91 20.71 16.51
N TYR A 88 2.59 20.53 16.53
CA TYR A 88 1.76 20.44 15.33
C TYR A 88 0.61 21.44 15.41
N GLU A 89 0.32 22.09 14.31
CA GLU A 89 -0.89 22.89 14.10
C GLU A 89 -1.74 22.18 13.04
N PRO A 90 -3.00 21.79 13.34
CA PRO A 90 -3.83 21.09 12.39
C PRO A 90 -4.30 22.01 11.27
N ALA A 91 -4.14 21.59 10.01
CA ALA A 91 -4.55 22.34 8.83
C ALA A 91 -6.07 22.25 8.60
N THR A 92 -6.87 22.80 9.49
CA THR A 92 -8.33 22.70 9.51
C THR A 92 -9.07 23.97 9.04
N ASP A 93 -8.36 24.98 8.56
CA ASP A 93 -8.93 26.25 8.10
C ASP A 93 -10.04 26.07 7.05
N LEU A 94 -9.92 25.10 6.16
CA LEU A 94 -10.91 24.82 5.12
C LEU A 94 -12.27 24.40 5.71
N VAL A 95 -12.28 23.74 6.85
CA VAL A 95 -13.47 23.09 7.43
C VAL A 95 -13.91 23.69 8.76
N LYS A 96 -13.21 24.67 9.31
CA LYS A 96 -13.48 25.28 10.63
C LYS A 96 -14.87 25.91 10.78
N SER A 97 -15.51 26.30 9.67
CA SER A 97 -16.89 26.81 9.68
C SER A 97 -17.94 25.72 9.48
N LEU A 98 -17.54 24.49 9.17
CA LEU A 98 -18.42 23.39 8.83
C LEU A 98 -18.53 22.39 9.98
N VAL A 99 -17.41 22.04 10.62
CA VAL A 99 -17.34 20.98 11.64
C VAL A 99 -16.89 21.54 12.98
N GLU A 100 -17.18 20.82 14.05
CA GLU A 100 -16.73 21.16 15.39
C GLU A 100 -15.23 20.87 15.54
N LEU A 101 -14.50 21.86 16.09
CA LEU A 101 -13.10 21.77 16.44
C LEU A 101 -12.92 21.88 17.95
N ASN A 102 -11.89 21.23 18.50
CA ASN A 102 -11.49 21.44 19.88
C ASN A 102 -10.71 22.77 20.03
N GLU A 103 -10.31 23.10 21.26
CA GLU A 103 -9.56 24.34 21.58
C GLU A 103 -8.21 24.41 20.84
N GLN A 104 -7.63 23.30 20.46
CA GLN A 104 -6.35 23.22 19.73
C GLN A 104 -6.54 23.20 18.20
N GLY A 105 -7.78 23.29 17.70
CA GLY A 105 -8.10 23.33 16.27
C GLY A 105 -8.26 21.97 15.61
N TYR A 106 -8.23 20.85 16.34
CA TYR A 106 -8.47 19.51 15.79
C TYR A 106 -9.94 19.21 15.63
N ILE A 107 -10.30 18.45 14.59
CA ILE A 107 -11.67 18.03 14.31
C ILE A 107 -12.14 17.01 15.36
N VAL A 108 -13.30 17.27 15.95
CA VAL A 108 -13.96 16.36 16.88
C VAL A 108 -14.69 15.26 16.08
N THR A 109 -14.35 14.01 16.36
CA THR A 109 -15.01 12.84 15.75
C THR A 109 -15.40 11.83 16.83
N ASP A 110 -16.40 11.00 16.51
CA ASP A 110 -16.70 9.81 17.30
C ASP A 110 -15.75 8.65 16.96
N THR A 111 -15.93 7.50 17.60
CA THR A 111 -15.13 6.27 17.35
C THR A 111 -15.34 5.70 15.95
N SER A 112 -16.34 6.15 15.20
CA SER A 112 -16.63 5.79 13.82
C SER A 112 -16.16 6.84 12.80
N GLN A 113 -15.35 7.79 13.23
CA GLN A 113 -14.83 8.92 12.44
C GLN A 113 -15.91 9.89 11.93
N LYS A 114 -17.11 9.91 12.55
CA LYS A 114 -18.19 10.84 12.21
C LYS A 114 -17.96 12.16 12.90
N THR A 115 -18.16 13.25 12.17
CA THR A 115 -18.20 14.61 12.73
C THR A 115 -19.59 14.95 13.28
N ASN A 116 -19.74 16.12 13.85
CA ASN A 116 -21.05 16.68 14.24
C ASN A 116 -21.99 16.97 13.04
N VAL A 117 -21.50 16.90 11.79
CA VAL A 117 -22.28 17.14 10.58
C VAL A 117 -22.61 15.81 9.90
N GLU A 118 -23.90 15.54 9.70
CA GLU A 118 -24.37 14.30 9.08
C GLU A 118 -23.78 14.11 7.67
N GLY A 119 -23.20 12.95 7.40
CA GLY A 119 -22.56 12.62 6.14
C GLY A 119 -21.14 13.15 5.97
N VAL A 120 -20.60 13.87 6.95
CA VAL A 120 -19.22 14.36 6.98
C VAL A 120 -18.39 13.53 7.96
N TYR A 121 -17.27 13.02 7.47
CA TYR A 121 -16.32 12.19 8.21
C TYR A 121 -14.96 12.84 8.17
N ALA A 122 -14.17 12.67 9.22
CA ALA A 122 -12.79 13.14 9.25
C ALA A 122 -11.86 12.03 9.74
N ALA A 123 -10.65 11.98 9.19
CA ALA A 123 -9.68 10.93 9.45
C ALA A 123 -8.25 11.48 9.45
N GLY A 124 -7.34 10.81 10.15
CA GLY A 124 -5.94 11.15 10.16
C GLY A 124 -5.56 12.22 11.18
N ASP A 125 -4.44 12.90 10.93
CA ASP A 125 -3.76 13.76 11.90
C ASP A 125 -4.49 15.05 12.23
N VAL A 126 -5.50 15.41 11.45
CA VAL A 126 -6.39 16.56 11.71
C VAL A 126 -7.44 16.27 12.79
N CYS A 127 -7.62 15.01 13.21
CA CYS A 127 -8.53 14.60 14.26
C CYS A 127 -7.84 14.57 15.64
N ILE A 128 -8.65 14.56 16.71
CA ILE A 128 -8.17 14.38 18.08
C ILE A 128 -7.67 12.96 18.24
N LYS A 129 -6.36 12.78 18.53
CA LYS A 129 -5.76 11.47 18.80
C LYS A 129 -4.44 11.57 19.55
N PRO A 130 -4.11 10.54 20.35
CA PRO A 130 -2.87 10.53 21.11
C PRO A 130 -1.64 10.20 20.27
N LEU A 131 -1.81 9.49 19.12
CA LEU A 131 -0.70 9.05 18.26
C LEU A 131 -0.97 9.48 16.82
N ARG A 132 -0.04 10.26 16.25
CA ARG A 132 -0.03 10.72 14.85
C ARG A 132 1.04 9.98 14.06
N GLN A 133 0.64 8.93 13.36
CA GLN A 133 1.48 8.08 12.52
C GLN A 133 0.72 7.69 11.26
N VAL A 134 1.44 7.33 10.20
CA VAL A 134 0.84 6.87 8.94
C VAL A 134 -0.14 5.71 9.18
N VAL A 135 0.24 4.75 10.03
CA VAL A 135 -0.62 3.59 10.35
C VAL A 135 -1.94 3.99 11.01
N THR A 136 -1.93 4.98 11.93
CA THR A 136 -3.15 5.46 12.59
C THR A 136 -4.02 6.25 11.62
N ALA A 137 -3.42 7.09 10.77
CA ALA A 137 -4.13 7.83 9.73
C ALA A 137 -4.80 6.89 8.71
N THR A 138 -4.11 5.83 8.30
CA THR A 138 -4.65 4.80 7.39
C THR A 138 -5.81 4.03 8.02
N SER A 139 -5.69 3.68 9.31
CA SER A 139 -6.74 3.01 10.08
C SER A 139 -8.01 3.86 10.16
N ASP A 140 -7.86 5.15 10.49
CA ASP A 140 -8.99 6.10 10.51
C ASP A 140 -9.67 6.21 9.14
N GLY A 141 -8.87 6.32 8.08
CA GLY A 141 -9.38 6.40 6.71
C GLY A 141 -10.18 5.16 6.31
N ALA A 142 -9.71 3.96 6.67
CA ALA A 142 -10.41 2.71 6.42
C ALA A 142 -11.75 2.65 7.19
N LEU A 143 -11.75 3.10 8.45
CA LEU A 143 -12.95 3.14 9.27
C LEU A 143 -13.95 4.16 8.75
N ALA A 144 -13.51 5.37 8.43
CA ALA A 144 -14.34 6.42 7.85
C ALA A 144 -14.98 5.98 6.53
N ALA A 145 -14.22 5.35 5.63
CA ALA A 145 -14.72 4.84 4.35
C ALA A 145 -15.80 3.76 4.54
N THR A 146 -15.58 2.82 5.47
CA THR A 146 -16.53 1.75 5.79
C THR A 146 -17.85 2.30 6.35
N GLU A 147 -17.77 3.28 7.25
CA GLU A 147 -18.96 3.91 7.82
C GLU A 147 -19.69 4.79 6.81
N LEU A 148 -18.95 5.49 5.94
CA LEU A 148 -19.52 6.28 4.85
C LEU A 148 -20.27 5.40 3.85
N GLU A 149 -19.74 4.22 3.51
CA GLU A 149 -20.44 3.25 2.66
C GLU A 149 -21.80 2.84 3.27
N LYS A 150 -21.81 2.50 4.56
CA LYS A 150 -23.06 2.16 5.29
C LYS A 150 -24.05 3.32 5.29
N TYR A 151 -23.56 4.54 5.50
CA TYR A 151 -24.37 5.75 5.47
C TYR A 151 -25.00 5.96 4.08
N VAL A 152 -24.19 5.90 3.01
CA VAL A 152 -24.66 6.06 1.63
C VAL A 152 -25.70 4.98 1.27
N ALA A 153 -25.46 3.72 1.63
CA ALA A 153 -26.41 2.63 1.40
C ALA A 153 -27.73 2.82 2.16
N ALA A 154 -27.69 3.38 3.38
CA ALA A 154 -28.88 3.72 4.14
C ALA A 154 -29.66 4.88 3.51
N MET A 155 -28.97 5.91 3.05
CA MET A 155 -29.55 7.06 2.36
C MET A 155 -30.17 6.67 1.03
N GLN A 156 -29.55 5.82 0.25
CA GLN A 156 -30.11 5.29 -1.00
C GLN A 156 -31.42 4.53 -0.74
N ARG A 157 -31.46 3.70 0.31
CA ARG A 157 -32.69 2.99 0.72
C ARG A 157 -33.80 3.95 1.16
N LYS A 158 -33.45 5.03 1.86
CA LYS A 158 -34.39 6.01 2.41
C LYS A 158 -34.95 6.95 1.33
N THR A 159 -34.12 7.39 0.38
CA THR A 159 -34.45 8.40 -0.62
C THR A 159 -34.84 7.79 -1.97
N GLY A 160 -34.46 6.54 -2.25
CA GLY A 160 -34.59 5.93 -3.58
C GLY A 160 -33.60 6.47 -4.62
N LEU A 161 -32.79 7.46 -4.25
CA LEU A 161 -31.75 8.01 -5.12
C LEU A 161 -30.58 7.04 -5.19
N ARG A 162 -30.20 6.66 -6.39
CA ARG A 162 -28.92 6.01 -6.66
C ARG A 162 -28.00 7.04 -7.30
N ALA A 163 -26.76 7.10 -6.84
CA ALA A 163 -25.75 7.83 -7.60
C ALA A 163 -25.69 7.20 -8.99
N ASP A 164 -25.80 7.99 -10.03
CA ASP A 164 -25.46 7.53 -11.38
C ASP A 164 -24.02 7.01 -11.31
N ALA A 165 -23.79 5.83 -11.89
CA ALA A 165 -22.43 5.34 -12.05
C ALA A 165 -21.65 6.49 -12.71
N PRO A 166 -20.46 6.86 -12.19
CA PRO A 166 -19.68 7.93 -12.78
C PRO A 166 -19.48 7.59 -14.25
N SER A 167 -20.26 8.22 -15.13
CA SER A 167 -19.93 8.24 -16.54
C SER A 167 -18.60 8.95 -16.58
N VAL A 168 -17.55 8.24 -16.97
CA VAL A 168 -16.25 8.84 -17.31
C VAL A 168 -16.54 9.75 -18.51
N LYS A 169 -17.08 10.93 -18.25
CA LYS A 169 -17.00 12.03 -19.18
C LYS A 169 -15.54 12.45 -19.13
N GLN A 170 -14.81 12.17 -20.19
CA GLN A 170 -13.64 12.94 -20.53
C GLN A 170 -14.07 14.41 -20.52
N SER A 171 -13.94 15.08 -19.39
CA SER A 171 -14.08 16.52 -19.33
C SER A 171 -12.73 17.09 -19.75
N GLU A 172 -12.67 17.56 -20.99
CA GLU A 172 -11.76 18.60 -21.39
C GLU A 172 -12.01 19.83 -20.49
N THR A 173 -11.43 19.85 -19.31
CA THR A 173 -11.36 21.06 -18.49
C THR A 173 -9.94 21.58 -18.64
N THR A 174 -9.76 22.48 -19.57
CA THR A 174 -8.62 23.40 -19.62
C THR A 174 -8.58 24.19 -18.32
N VAL A 175 -7.87 23.71 -17.34
CA VAL A 175 -7.42 24.48 -16.20
C VAL A 175 -6.05 25.02 -16.59
N THR A 176 -6.00 26.30 -16.92
CA THR A 176 -4.75 27.05 -17.02
C THR A 176 -4.17 27.16 -15.61
N VAL A 177 -3.22 26.31 -15.31
CA VAL A 177 -2.34 26.46 -14.15
C VAL A 177 -1.01 26.96 -14.69
N ASP A 178 -0.53 28.05 -14.09
CA ASP A 178 0.74 28.68 -14.39
C ASP A 178 1.88 27.65 -14.40
N THR A 179 2.60 27.68 -15.48
CA THR A 179 3.72 26.83 -15.80
C THR A 179 4.90 27.06 -14.88
N HIS A 180 5.12 26.12 -13.96
CA HIS A 180 6.48 25.69 -13.67
C HIS A 180 6.68 24.36 -14.42
N GLU A 181 7.65 24.36 -15.30
CA GLU A 181 8.01 23.28 -16.20
C GLU A 181 8.22 21.96 -15.42
N SER A 182 7.22 21.07 -15.47
CA SER A 182 7.43 19.65 -15.30
C SER A 182 7.15 19.02 -16.65
N GLU A 183 8.19 18.51 -17.27
CA GLU A 183 8.16 17.76 -18.51
C GLU A 183 7.07 16.72 -18.47
N GLY A 184 6.18 16.74 -19.46
CA GLY A 184 5.07 15.83 -19.62
C GLY A 184 5.53 14.38 -19.75
N SER A 185 4.81 13.50 -19.08
CA SER A 185 4.69 12.13 -19.54
C SER A 185 3.37 11.55 -19.03
N ASP A 186 2.55 11.10 -19.95
CA ASP A 186 1.54 10.04 -19.79
C ASP A 186 2.22 8.70 -19.39
N GLU A 187 3.19 8.71 -18.49
CA GLU A 187 3.96 7.53 -18.12
C GLU A 187 3.30 6.81 -16.94
N LEU A 188 2.82 5.59 -17.17
CA LEU A 188 2.24 4.70 -16.16
C LEU A 188 3.17 4.44 -14.97
N PHE A 189 4.47 4.55 -15.15
CA PHE A 189 5.49 4.35 -14.11
C PHE A 189 6.34 5.62 -13.95
N THR A 190 6.44 6.12 -12.73
CA THR A 190 7.31 7.26 -12.40
C THR A 190 8.80 6.92 -12.62
N LYS A 191 9.65 7.92 -12.77
CA LYS A 191 11.11 7.71 -12.90
C LYS A 191 11.69 6.89 -11.76
N GLU A 192 11.21 7.10 -10.53
CA GLU A 192 11.66 6.34 -9.37
C GLU A 192 11.19 4.89 -9.42
N MET A 193 9.93 4.62 -9.77
CA MET A 193 9.42 3.26 -9.97
C MET A 193 10.20 2.52 -11.05
N ARG A 194 10.50 3.17 -12.19
CA ARG A 194 11.32 2.58 -13.26
C ARG A 194 12.70 2.16 -12.75
N ARG A 195 13.37 3.00 -11.95
CA ARG A 195 14.67 2.68 -11.37
C ARG A 195 14.60 1.49 -10.40
N GLN A 196 13.56 1.41 -9.59
CA GLN A 196 13.35 0.29 -8.67
C GLN A 196 13.07 -1.01 -9.43
N LEU A 197 12.22 -0.97 -10.45
CA LEU A 197 11.94 -2.11 -11.33
C LEU A 197 13.17 -2.59 -12.08
N ASP A 198 13.95 -1.69 -12.66
CA ASP A 198 15.20 -2.02 -13.34
C ASP A 198 16.20 -2.72 -12.39
N THR A 199 16.26 -2.27 -11.14
CA THR A 199 17.08 -2.93 -10.10
C THR A 199 16.64 -4.38 -9.85
N VAL A 200 15.33 -4.67 -9.88
CA VAL A 200 14.81 -6.04 -9.73
C VAL A 200 15.10 -6.85 -10.99
N PHE A 201 14.81 -6.32 -12.16
CA PHE A 201 14.96 -7.02 -13.44
C PHE A 201 16.44 -7.33 -13.77
N THR A 202 17.36 -6.44 -13.44
CA THR A 202 18.80 -6.68 -13.57
C THR A 202 19.28 -7.91 -12.79
N ARG A 203 18.61 -8.29 -11.70
CA ARG A 203 18.92 -9.49 -10.91
C ARG A 203 18.35 -10.78 -11.49
N MET A 204 17.49 -10.72 -12.47
CA MET A 204 16.91 -11.87 -13.15
C MET A 204 18.00 -12.64 -13.92
N LYS A 205 18.03 -13.97 -13.77
CA LYS A 205 19.03 -14.84 -14.41
C LYS A 205 18.72 -15.08 -15.89
N GLN A 206 17.45 -15.10 -16.25
CA GLN A 206 16.99 -15.38 -17.62
C GLN A 206 15.87 -14.42 -18.03
N PRO A 207 15.72 -14.11 -19.32
CA PRO A 207 14.61 -13.33 -19.82
C PRO A 207 13.29 -14.11 -19.75
N LEU A 208 12.19 -13.37 -19.72
CA LEU A 208 10.83 -13.89 -19.73
C LEU A 208 10.05 -13.35 -20.92
N LEU A 209 9.16 -14.17 -21.45
CA LEU A 209 8.18 -13.81 -22.47
C LEU A 209 6.80 -13.68 -21.80
N LEU A 210 6.20 -12.49 -21.88
CA LEU A 210 4.86 -12.21 -21.39
C LEU A 210 3.86 -12.35 -22.54
N LYS A 211 3.04 -13.40 -22.49
CA LYS A 211 1.99 -13.65 -23.50
C LYS A 211 0.68 -13.03 -23.06
N LEU A 212 0.16 -12.11 -23.86
CA LEU A 212 -1.14 -11.49 -23.64
C LEU A 212 -2.25 -12.21 -24.41
N TYR A 213 -3.32 -12.52 -23.69
CA TYR A 213 -4.57 -13.01 -24.25
C TYR A 213 -5.64 -11.94 -23.97
N LEU A 214 -6.09 -11.27 -25.02
CA LEU A 214 -6.97 -10.12 -24.95
C LEU A 214 -8.36 -10.48 -25.49
N ASP A 215 -9.38 -9.81 -24.96
CA ASP A 215 -10.75 -9.85 -25.44
C ASP A 215 -11.24 -8.46 -25.84
N LYS A 216 -12.54 -8.28 -26.07
CA LYS A 216 -13.12 -7.00 -26.47
C LYS A 216 -13.45 -6.05 -25.32
N ARG A 217 -13.21 -6.46 -24.06
CA ARG A 217 -13.48 -5.61 -22.89
C ARG A 217 -12.46 -4.49 -22.76
N PRO A 218 -12.84 -3.31 -22.24
CA PRO A 218 -11.91 -2.18 -22.03
C PRO A 218 -10.67 -2.54 -21.22
N ILE A 219 -10.80 -3.43 -20.24
CA ILE A 219 -9.72 -3.92 -19.39
C ILE A 219 -8.58 -4.58 -20.20
N SER A 220 -8.87 -5.13 -21.40
CA SER A 220 -7.86 -5.70 -22.28
C SER A 220 -6.90 -4.62 -22.80
N ALA A 221 -7.40 -3.45 -23.15
CA ALA A 221 -6.58 -2.33 -23.59
C ALA A 221 -5.73 -1.76 -22.42
N GLU A 222 -6.28 -1.76 -21.21
CA GLU A 222 -5.54 -1.37 -20.01
C GLU A 222 -4.41 -2.35 -19.72
N LEU A 223 -4.67 -3.66 -19.81
CA LEU A 223 -3.66 -4.70 -19.62
C LEU A 223 -2.54 -4.59 -20.68
N GLU A 224 -2.89 -4.40 -21.95
CA GLU A 224 -1.91 -4.25 -23.03
C GLU A 224 -1.03 -3.02 -22.81
N SER A 225 -1.62 -1.89 -22.46
CA SER A 225 -0.89 -0.65 -22.14
C SER A 225 0.04 -0.84 -20.94
N PHE A 226 -0.46 -1.48 -19.88
CA PHE A 226 0.31 -1.72 -18.67
C PHE A 226 1.52 -2.63 -18.92
N ILE A 227 1.33 -3.76 -19.58
CA ILE A 227 2.42 -4.71 -19.86
C ILE A 227 3.40 -4.14 -20.88
N SER A 228 2.94 -3.42 -21.90
CA SER A 228 3.82 -2.72 -22.86
C SER A 228 4.73 -1.71 -22.16
N ALA A 229 4.19 -0.94 -21.23
CA ALA A 229 4.97 0.01 -20.43
C ALA A 229 5.98 -0.70 -19.51
N LEU A 230 5.61 -1.86 -18.96
CA LEU A 230 6.48 -2.67 -18.09
C LEU A 230 7.64 -3.28 -18.87
N VAL A 231 7.39 -3.88 -20.03
CA VAL A 231 8.41 -4.48 -20.91
C VAL A 231 9.40 -3.43 -21.40
N ALA A 232 8.95 -2.20 -21.63
CA ALA A 232 9.83 -1.08 -22.05
C ALA A 232 10.88 -0.68 -21.00
N ILE A 233 10.79 -1.18 -19.76
CA ILE A 233 11.74 -0.87 -18.68
C ILE A 233 13.02 -1.71 -18.76
N SER A 234 12.95 -2.95 -19.29
CA SER A 234 14.06 -3.90 -19.21
C SER A 234 14.11 -4.81 -20.44
N ASP A 235 15.31 -5.11 -20.93
CA ASP A 235 15.59 -6.11 -21.97
C ASP A 235 15.40 -7.56 -21.50
N LYS A 236 15.08 -7.77 -20.22
CA LYS A 236 14.74 -9.08 -19.65
C LYS A 236 13.29 -9.47 -19.86
N LEU A 237 12.46 -8.60 -20.40
CA LEU A 237 11.04 -8.86 -20.62
C LEU A 237 10.71 -8.68 -22.11
N GLU A 238 10.06 -9.67 -22.69
CA GLU A 238 9.52 -9.63 -24.04
C GLU A 238 8.00 -9.74 -24.01
N LEU A 239 7.31 -9.17 -25.00
CA LEU A 239 5.86 -9.18 -25.10
C LEU A 239 5.43 -9.86 -26.40
N GLU A 240 4.48 -10.79 -26.29
CA GLU A 240 3.76 -11.39 -27.41
C GLU A 240 2.24 -11.26 -27.19
N VAL A 241 1.55 -10.62 -28.13
CA VAL A 241 0.08 -10.59 -28.12
C VAL A 241 -0.42 -11.80 -28.91
N CYS A 242 -1.13 -12.70 -28.24
CA CYS A 242 -1.61 -13.95 -28.79
C CYS A 242 -3.04 -13.82 -29.30
N ASP A 243 -3.26 -14.14 -30.58
CA ASP A 243 -4.59 -14.20 -31.17
C ASP A 243 -5.23 -15.57 -30.84
N ARG A 244 -6.06 -15.62 -29.78
CA ARG A 244 -6.80 -16.83 -29.38
C ARG A 244 -8.30 -16.62 -29.51
N GLN A 245 -8.87 -16.94 -30.65
CA GLN A 245 -10.32 -17.06 -30.82
C GLN A 245 -10.95 -18.21 -29.98
N ALA A 246 -10.19 -19.06 -29.32
CA ALA A 246 -10.67 -20.31 -28.72
C ALA A 246 -10.79 -20.28 -27.17
N GLN A 247 -10.43 -19.21 -26.45
CA GLN A 247 -10.48 -19.20 -25.00
C GLN A 247 -10.98 -17.86 -24.41
N GLU A 248 -12.16 -17.43 -24.83
CA GLU A 248 -12.83 -16.23 -24.26
C GLU A 248 -13.05 -16.30 -22.73
N THR A 249 -12.97 -17.49 -22.13
CA THR A 249 -13.19 -17.69 -20.68
C THR A 249 -12.02 -17.29 -19.80
N PHE A 250 -10.82 -17.08 -20.35
CA PHE A 250 -9.60 -16.77 -19.60
C PHE A 250 -9.07 -15.36 -19.82
N ALA A 251 -9.43 -14.74 -20.93
CA ALA A 251 -9.01 -13.37 -21.24
C ALA A 251 -9.80 -12.35 -20.39
N PRO A 252 -9.24 -11.15 -20.11
CA PRO A 252 -7.85 -10.80 -20.42
C PRO A 252 -6.89 -11.37 -19.40
N CYS A 253 -5.75 -11.88 -19.87
CA CYS A 253 -4.70 -12.33 -18.96
C CYS A 253 -3.30 -12.13 -19.56
N VAL A 254 -2.31 -12.05 -18.68
CA VAL A 254 -0.90 -12.19 -18.98
C VAL A 254 -0.39 -13.52 -18.44
N GLU A 255 0.13 -14.36 -19.31
CA GLU A 255 0.81 -15.62 -18.97
C GLU A 255 2.32 -15.38 -18.99
N VAL A 256 3.02 -15.86 -17.97
CA VAL A 256 4.47 -15.74 -17.84
C VAL A 256 5.12 -16.98 -18.41
N CYS A 257 5.96 -16.81 -19.41
CA CYS A 257 6.70 -17.89 -20.08
C CYS A 257 8.21 -17.63 -19.99
N LEU A 258 8.99 -18.69 -20.11
CA LEU A 258 10.42 -18.58 -20.41
C LEU A 258 10.62 -18.05 -21.85
N ALA A 259 11.82 -17.58 -22.18
CA ALA A 259 12.11 -16.99 -23.49
C ALA A 259 11.86 -17.95 -24.68
N ASP A 260 11.90 -19.26 -24.46
CA ASP A 260 11.57 -20.28 -25.47
C ASP A 260 10.06 -20.51 -25.63
N GLY A 261 9.25 -19.80 -24.87
CA GLY A 261 7.78 -19.92 -24.87
C GLY A 261 7.23 -20.99 -23.92
N THR A 262 8.07 -21.68 -23.15
CA THR A 262 7.64 -22.66 -22.14
C THR A 262 6.89 -21.95 -21.01
N PRO A 263 5.63 -22.33 -20.68
CA PRO A 263 4.89 -21.73 -19.57
C PRO A 263 5.58 -21.99 -18.23
N THR A 264 5.62 -20.97 -17.37
CA THR A 264 6.15 -21.07 -15.99
C THR A 264 5.10 -21.51 -14.96
N GLY A 265 3.85 -21.70 -15.40
CA GLY A 265 2.71 -21.95 -14.52
C GLY A 265 2.11 -20.67 -13.88
N LEU A 266 2.68 -19.50 -14.14
CA LEU A 266 2.20 -18.23 -13.59
C LEU A 266 1.33 -17.48 -14.62
N ALA A 267 0.17 -17.00 -14.18
CA ALA A 267 -0.68 -16.10 -14.97
C ALA A 267 -1.42 -15.12 -14.07
N PHE A 268 -1.75 -13.95 -14.64
CA PHE A 268 -2.59 -12.93 -13.98
C PHE A 268 -3.75 -12.54 -14.91
N HIS A 269 -4.96 -12.74 -14.43
CA HIS A 269 -6.20 -12.46 -15.14
C HIS A 269 -6.77 -11.12 -14.69
N GLY A 270 -6.62 -10.10 -15.52
CA GLY A 270 -6.85 -8.69 -15.25
C GLY A 270 -5.56 -7.87 -15.32
N VAL A 271 -5.56 -6.63 -14.86
CA VAL A 271 -4.37 -5.76 -14.80
C VAL A 271 -3.69 -5.93 -13.45
N PRO A 272 -2.42 -6.38 -13.38
CA PRO A 272 -1.69 -6.57 -12.11
C PRO A 272 -1.25 -5.21 -11.53
N SER A 273 -2.20 -4.47 -10.96
CA SER A 273 -2.02 -3.14 -10.38
C SER A 273 -2.45 -3.10 -8.91
N GLY A 274 -2.47 -1.92 -8.30
CA GLY A 274 -2.84 -1.76 -6.89
C GLY A 274 -1.91 -2.57 -5.98
N HIS A 275 -2.50 -3.28 -5.00
CA HIS A 275 -1.72 -4.12 -4.07
C HIS A 275 -1.07 -5.34 -4.74
N GLU A 276 -1.61 -5.80 -5.89
CA GLU A 276 -1.06 -6.95 -6.61
C GLU A 276 0.09 -6.58 -7.56
N PHE A 277 0.44 -5.31 -7.70
CA PHE A 277 1.60 -4.90 -8.50
C PHE A 277 2.89 -5.54 -7.99
N SER A 278 3.16 -5.42 -6.70
CA SER A 278 4.38 -5.96 -6.09
C SER A 278 4.42 -7.48 -6.14
N SER A 279 3.29 -8.18 -5.93
CA SER A 279 3.22 -9.64 -6.01
C SER A 279 3.46 -10.13 -7.43
N PHE A 280 2.96 -9.43 -8.45
CA PHE A 280 3.23 -9.74 -9.86
C PHE A 280 4.73 -9.60 -10.21
N ILE A 281 5.37 -8.48 -9.82
CA ILE A 281 6.80 -8.26 -10.04
C ILE A 281 7.65 -9.32 -9.34
N LEU A 282 7.29 -9.73 -8.10
CA LEU A 282 7.95 -10.82 -7.40
C LEU A 282 7.73 -12.16 -8.10
N GLY A 283 6.56 -12.40 -8.69
CA GLY A 283 6.27 -13.57 -9.52
C GLY A 283 7.21 -13.66 -10.73
N LEU A 284 7.41 -12.55 -11.46
CA LEU A 284 8.37 -12.48 -12.56
C LEU A 284 9.80 -12.77 -12.07
N TYR A 285 10.22 -12.17 -10.96
CA TYR A 285 11.54 -12.42 -10.37
C TYR A 285 11.73 -13.89 -9.94
N ASN A 286 10.69 -14.51 -9.39
CA ASN A 286 10.71 -15.94 -9.01
C ASN A 286 10.83 -16.84 -10.24
N ALA A 287 10.09 -16.57 -11.30
CA ALA A 287 10.11 -17.35 -12.55
C ALA A 287 11.43 -17.20 -13.32
N ALA A 288 12.02 -16.01 -13.33
CA ALA A 288 13.30 -15.76 -14.01
C ALA A 288 14.52 -16.22 -13.20
N GLY A 289 14.35 -16.55 -11.91
CA GLY A 289 15.44 -16.83 -10.98
C GLY A 289 16.34 -15.60 -10.68
N PRO A 290 17.04 -15.59 -9.56
CA PRO A 290 17.20 -16.69 -8.60
C PRO A 290 15.98 -16.93 -7.72
N GLY A 291 14.97 -16.05 -7.77
CA GLY A 291 13.78 -16.10 -6.93
C GLY A 291 14.04 -15.65 -5.48
N GLN A 292 12.96 -15.54 -4.73
CA GLN A 292 13.02 -15.28 -3.29
C GLN A 292 13.63 -16.49 -2.56
N ALA A 293 14.44 -16.21 -1.55
CA ALA A 293 15.03 -17.27 -0.74
C ALA A 293 13.95 -18.06 0.02
N ILE A 294 14.05 -19.37 -0.04
CA ILE A 294 13.28 -20.34 0.76
C ILE A 294 14.27 -21.26 1.46
N ASP A 295 13.87 -21.81 2.60
CA ASP A 295 14.69 -22.78 3.31
C ASP A 295 14.72 -24.13 2.58
N GLU A 296 15.75 -24.95 2.87
CA GLU A 296 15.97 -26.22 2.19
C GLU A 296 14.87 -27.27 2.44
N ASP A 297 14.16 -27.17 3.57
CA ASP A 297 13.05 -28.09 3.87
C ASP A 297 11.83 -27.75 3.01
N THR A 298 11.46 -26.48 2.94
CA THR A 298 10.41 -25.96 2.06
C THR A 298 10.72 -26.30 0.59
N LYS A 299 11.97 -26.12 0.17
CA LYS A 299 12.39 -26.44 -1.19
C LYS A 299 12.20 -27.93 -1.51
N ARG A 300 12.62 -28.81 -0.62
CA ARG A 300 12.45 -30.26 -0.78
C ARG A 300 10.97 -30.68 -0.85
N GLN A 301 10.12 -30.06 -0.04
CA GLN A 301 8.67 -30.28 -0.10
C GLN A 301 8.10 -29.88 -1.47
N ILE A 302 8.48 -28.71 -1.99
CA ILE A 302 8.04 -28.27 -3.31
C ILE A 302 8.53 -29.21 -4.41
N GLU A 303 9.80 -29.61 -4.39
CA GLU A 303 10.39 -30.55 -5.36
C GLU A 303 9.75 -31.94 -5.31
N ALA A 304 9.18 -32.34 -4.19
CA ALA A 304 8.49 -33.64 -4.03
C ALA A 304 7.10 -33.69 -4.70
N ILE A 305 6.56 -32.56 -5.15
CA ILE A 305 5.26 -32.51 -5.85
C ILE A 305 5.44 -33.11 -7.25
N THR A 306 4.84 -34.28 -7.50
CA THR A 306 4.91 -35.01 -8.76
C THR A 306 3.60 -35.03 -9.55
N GLU A 307 2.49 -34.71 -8.88
CA GLU A 307 1.17 -34.63 -9.51
C GLU A 307 0.88 -33.18 -9.92
N ALA A 308 0.05 -33.00 -10.95
CA ALA A 308 -0.36 -31.71 -11.41
C ALA A 308 -1.23 -31.01 -10.36
N VAL A 309 -0.85 -29.81 -9.95
CA VAL A 309 -1.58 -28.94 -9.01
C VAL A 309 -1.99 -27.65 -9.69
N ASP A 310 -3.29 -27.42 -9.78
CA ASP A 310 -3.86 -26.17 -10.30
C ASP A 310 -4.33 -25.27 -9.13
N MET A 311 -3.67 -24.12 -8.95
CA MET A 311 -4.04 -23.13 -7.95
C MET A 311 -4.66 -21.92 -8.64
N LYS A 312 -5.93 -21.60 -8.30
CA LYS A 312 -6.58 -20.34 -8.64
C LYS A 312 -6.64 -19.45 -7.42
N ILE A 313 -6.07 -18.27 -7.53
CA ILE A 313 -6.03 -17.29 -6.46
C ILE A 313 -6.97 -16.14 -6.81
N VAL A 314 -8.08 -16.03 -6.10
CA VAL A 314 -9.08 -14.98 -6.34
C VAL A 314 -8.79 -13.80 -5.42
N VAL A 315 -8.63 -12.62 -6.02
CA VAL A 315 -8.18 -11.39 -5.35
C VAL A 315 -9.06 -10.20 -5.74
N THR A 316 -8.88 -9.09 -5.02
CA THR A 316 -9.21 -7.74 -5.49
C THR A 316 -7.99 -6.84 -5.35
N LEU A 317 -7.81 -5.90 -6.27
CA LEU A 317 -6.63 -5.02 -6.28
C LEU A 317 -6.54 -4.07 -5.07
N SER A 318 -7.63 -3.90 -4.33
CA SER A 318 -7.69 -3.13 -3.07
C SER A 318 -7.47 -3.96 -1.80
N CYS A 319 -7.28 -5.26 -1.92
CA CYS A 319 -7.11 -6.17 -0.79
C CYS A 319 -5.65 -6.15 -0.30
N THR A 320 -5.42 -5.70 0.92
CA THR A 320 -4.06 -5.62 1.51
C THR A 320 -3.48 -6.97 1.93
N MET A 321 -4.31 -8.00 2.12
CA MET A 321 -3.89 -9.34 2.52
C MET A 321 -3.73 -10.32 1.34
N CYS A 322 -4.20 -9.94 0.15
CA CYS A 322 -4.14 -10.79 -1.02
C CYS A 322 -2.70 -11.07 -1.50
N PRO A 323 -1.77 -10.09 -1.52
CA PRO A 323 -0.41 -10.30 -1.97
C PRO A 323 0.35 -11.41 -1.23
N ASP A 324 0.09 -11.63 0.05
CA ASP A 324 0.76 -12.67 0.84
C ASP A 324 0.47 -14.08 0.27
N LEU A 325 -0.79 -14.36 -0.05
CA LEU A 325 -1.19 -15.63 -0.65
C LEU A 325 -0.69 -15.74 -2.09
N VAL A 326 -0.77 -14.65 -2.89
CA VAL A 326 -0.32 -14.64 -4.28
C VAL A 326 1.18 -14.96 -4.36
N VAL A 327 2.00 -14.27 -3.56
CA VAL A 327 3.46 -14.49 -3.53
C VAL A 327 3.79 -15.93 -3.10
N ALA A 328 3.10 -16.47 -2.08
CA ALA A 328 3.32 -17.84 -1.62
C ALA A 328 3.02 -18.87 -2.73
N ALA A 329 1.86 -18.76 -3.38
CA ALA A 329 1.46 -19.68 -4.45
C ALA A 329 2.36 -19.56 -5.69
N GLN A 330 2.70 -18.34 -6.11
CA GLN A 330 3.60 -18.09 -7.24
C GLN A 330 5.02 -18.60 -6.96
N ARG A 331 5.50 -18.51 -5.71
CA ARG A 331 6.83 -19.01 -5.34
C ARG A 331 6.91 -20.54 -5.47
N ILE A 332 5.83 -21.26 -5.09
CA ILE A 332 5.74 -22.71 -5.27
C ILE A 332 5.70 -23.07 -6.76
N ALA A 333 4.85 -22.41 -7.55
CA ALA A 333 4.73 -22.71 -8.98
C ALA A 333 6.01 -22.38 -9.76
N ALA A 334 6.73 -21.33 -9.41
CA ALA A 334 8.01 -21.00 -10.04
C ALA A 334 9.12 -22.01 -9.75
N GLU A 335 9.02 -22.79 -8.67
CA GLU A 335 10.02 -23.81 -8.29
C GLU A 335 9.69 -25.21 -8.85
N ASN A 336 8.39 -25.48 -9.14
CA ASN A 336 7.96 -26.81 -9.60
C ASN A 336 7.02 -26.73 -10.82
N PRO A 337 7.41 -27.29 -11.98
CA PRO A 337 6.63 -27.23 -13.21
C PRO A 337 5.30 -28.00 -13.17
N CYS A 338 5.09 -28.88 -12.18
CA CYS A 338 3.79 -29.54 -11.97
C CYS A 338 2.74 -28.62 -11.34
N VAL A 339 3.12 -27.43 -10.90
CA VAL A 339 2.23 -26.51 -10.17
C VAL A 339 1.93 -25.28 -11.02
N THR A 340 0.65 -24.90 -11.08
CA THR A 340 0.22 -23.63 -11.68
C THR A 340 -0.36 -22.70 -10.61
N ALA A 341 -0.09 -21.40 -10.72
CA ALA A 341 -0.63 -20.35 -9.87
C ALA A 341 -1.21 -19.24 -10.75
N GLN A 342 -2.53 -19.24 -10.87
CA GLN A 342 -3.28 -18.32 -11.70
C GLN A 342 -4.06 -17.34 -10.81
N VAL A 343 -3.77 -16.04 -10.93
CA VAL A 343 -4.39 -14.97 -10.12
C VAL A 343 -5.54 -14.37 -10.91
N TYR A 344 -6.69 -14.18 -10.26
CA TYR A 344 -7.90 -13.63 -10.86
C TYR A 344 -8.41 -12.40 -10.09
N ASP A 345 -8.51 -11.26 -10.76
CA ASP A 345 -9.27 -10.12 -10.20
C ASP A 345 -10.77 -10.40 -10.32
N ILE A 346 -11.40 -10.67 -9.18
CA ILE A 346 -12.82 -11.07 -9.11
C ILE A 346 -13.77 -10.05 -9.75
N ARG A 347 -13.38 -8.78 -9.86
CA ARG A 347 -14.20 -7.74 -10.50
C ARG A 347 -14.41 -7.98 -12.00
N HIS A 348 -13.52 -8.74 -12.62
CA HIS A 348 -13.55 -9.05 -14.05
C HIS A 348 -13.87 -10.52 -14.34
N PHE A 349 -13.91 -11.37 -13.29
CA PHE A 349 -14.17 -12.80 -13.34
C PHE A 349 -15.21 -13.20 -12.28
N GLU A 350 -16.34 -12.49 -12.27
CA GLU A 350 -17.43 -12.69 -11.28
C GLU A 350 -18.01 -14.11 -11.30
N ASN A 351 -17.94 -14.80 -12.45
CA ASN A 351 -18.37 -16.21 -12.57
C ASN A 351 -17.64 -17.14 -11.59
N LEU A 352 -16.40 -16.84 -11.20
CA LEU A 352 -15.65 -17.62 -10.21
C LEU A 352 -16.26 -17.51 -8.82
N LYS A 353 -16.93 -16.39 -8.52
CA LYS A 353 -17.63 -16.17 -7.25
C LYS A 353 -18.73 -17.20 -7.04
N ASP A 354 -19.54 -17.41 -8.06
CA ASP A 354 -20.64 -18.37 -8.01
C ASP A 354 -20.13 -19.80 -8.12
N GLN A 355 -19.17 -20.03 -9.03
CA GLN A 355 -18.60 -21.36 -9.28
C GLN A 355 -17.96 -21.99 -8.04
N TYR A 356 -17.22 -21.18 -7.26
CA TYR A 356 -16.47 -21.65 -6.08
C TYR A 356 -17.03 -21.14 -4.77
N ASN A 357 -18.19 -20.50 -4.78
CA ASN A 357 -18.82 -19.87 -3.60
C ASN A 357 -17.84 -18.96 -2.83
N VAL A 358 -17.17 -18.05 -3.55
CA VAL A 358 -16.16 -17.16 -2.98
C VAL A 358 -16.84 -16.12 -2.09
N MET A 359 -16.69 -16.28 -0.78
CA MET A 359 -17.30 -15.39 0.23
C MET A 359 -16.40 -14.21 0.60
N SER A 360 -15.10 -14.35 0.47
CA SER A 360 -14.11 -13.30 0.79
C SER A 360 -12.81 -13.53 0.02
N VAL A 361 -11.98 -12.46 -0.08
CA VAL A 361 -10.64 -12.53 -0.67
C VAL A 361 -9.58 -12.23 0.39
N PRO A 362 -8.37 -12.79 0.28
CA PRO A 362 -7.94 -13.73 -0.75
C PRO A 362 -8.60 -15.11 -0.60
N CYS A 363 -8.88 -15.73 -1.74
CA CYS A 363 -9.42 -17.08 -1.80
C CYS A 363 -8.52 -17.96 -2.68
N LEU A 364 -8.14 -19.12 -2.17
CA LEU A 364 -7.37 -20.13 -2.89
C LEU A 364 -8.30 -21.28 -3.25
N VAL A 365 -8.30 -21.64 -4.53
CA VAL A 365 -8.98 -22.84 -5.04
C VAL A 365 -7.94 -23.78 -5.59
N VAL A 366 -7.83 -24.97 -5.01
CA VAL A 366 -6.90 -26.03 -5.45
C VAL A 366 -7.65 -27.09 -6.23
N ASN A 367 -7.16 -27.43 -7.41
CA ASN A 367 -7.68 -28.50 -8.27
C ASN A 367 -9.21 -28.39 -8.51
N ASN A 368 -9.72 -27.16 -8.61
CA ASN A 368 -11.14 -26.85 -8.84
C ASN A 368 -12.12 -27.39 -7.76
N SER A 369 -11.64 -27.88 -6.64
CA SER A 369 -12.46 -28.57 -5.63
C SER A 369 -12.23 -28.09 -4.20
N HIS A 370 -11.01 -27.81 -3.80
CA HIS A 370 -10.68 -27.40 -2.44
C HIS A 370 -10.60 -25.87 -2.35
N VAL A 371 -11.47 -25.27 -1.56
CA VAL A 371 -11.58 -23.80 -1.40
C VAL A 371 -11.13 -23.41 0.00
N SER A 372 -10.23 -22.43 0.09
CA SER A 372 -9.71 -21.92 1.36
C SER A 372 -9.59 -20.40 1.32
N PHE A 373 -9.91 -19.72 2.42
CA PHE A 373 -9.92 -18.26 2.53
C PHE A 373 -8.79 -17.74 3.40
N GLY A 374 -8.50 -16.45 3.23
CA GLY A 374 -7.55 -15.69 4.03
C GLY A 374 -6.10 -15.84 3.57
N LYS A 375 -5.24 -14.96 4.09
CA LYS A 375 -3.81 -14.99 3.77
C LYS A 375 -3.15 -16.29 4.21
N LYS A 376 -2.14 -16.73 3.45
CA LYS A 376 -1.38 -17.95 3.73
C LYS A 376 0.09 -17.74 3.35
N ASN A 377 0.97 -18.31 4.14
CA ASN A 377 2.38 -18.44 3.79
C ASN A 377 2.63 -19.73 2.95
N ILE A 378 3.84 -19.92 2.47
CA ILE A 378 4.21 -21.06 1.63
C ILE A 378 3.88 -22.39 2.32
N GLN A 379 4.21 -22.56 3.60
CA GLN A 379 3.97 -23.79 4.34
C GLN A 379 2.47 -24.15 4.42
N GLN A 380 1.63 -23.13 4.69
CA GLN A 380 0.18 -23.32 4.73
C GLN A 380 -0.42 -23.65 3.36
N VAL A 381 0.18 -23.15 2.28
CA VAL A 381 -0.23 -23.55 0.92
C VAL A 381 0.19 -24.98 0.62
N LEU A 382 1.41 -25.40 1.01
CA LEU A 382 1.88 -26.79 0.85
C LEU A 382 0.99 -27.78 1.61
N GLU A 383 0.60 -27.49 2.84
CA GLU A 383 -0.35 -28.32 3.60
C GLU A 383 -1.70 -28.49 2.87
N LEU A 384 -2.20 -27.42 2.21
CA LEU A 384 -3.47 -27.45 1.48
C LEU A 384 -3.41 -28.25 0.18
N ILE A 385 -2.24 -28.37 -0.43
CA ILE A 385 -2.03 -29.18 -1.64
C ILE A 385 -1.58 -30.61 -1.31
N GLY A 386 -1.42 -30.94 -0.03
CA GLY A 386 -1.19 -32.31 0.46
C GLY A 386 0.28 -32.71 0.51
N VAL A 387 1.19 -31.76 0.74
CA VAL A 387 2.65 -31.97 0.86
C VAL A 387 3.14 -31.70 2.27
#